data_c02d9bf22d1a05ea196d20a184a556b6
#
_entry.id   c02d9bf22d1a05ea196d20a184a556b6
#
_cell.length_a   1.000
_cell.length_b   1.000
_cell.length_c   1.000
_cell.angle_alpha   90.00
_cell.angle_beta   90.00
_cell.angle_gamma   90.00
#
_symmetry.space_group_name_H-M   'P 1'
#
loop_
_entity.id
_entity.type
_entity.pdbx_description
1 polymer ?
#
loop_
_entity_poly.entity_id
_entity_poly.type
_entity_poly.pdbx_seq_one_letter_code
_entity_poly.pdbx_strand_id
1 'polypeptide(L)'
;IGYPPVRLMSPPDMQWQTWMMGMRKGMEALLTGDHMSGLDAVASGMANRSFPKENLDHAVLEIAERIAKIPNDLLALNKRAAHRAMEAAGIRNGIRATADIQALGFHQNSSKEYMHKLGERDLKESLSERDRKFGDYREE
;
A
#
# COMPACT_ATOMS: atom_id res chain seq x y z
N ILE A 1 5.13 1.93 -6.19
CA ILE A 1 4.20 1.60 -5.10
C ILE A 1 4.17 2.76 -4.12
N GLY A 2 2.99 3.28 -3.76
CA GLY A 2 2.87 4.39 -2.82
C GLY A 2 1.42 4.65 -2.45
N TYR A 3 1.20 5.55 -1.46
CA TYR A 3 -0.14 5.96 -1.06
C TYR A 3 -0.22 7.50 -0.90
N PRO A 4 -0.14 8.27 -2.00
CA PRO A 4 -0.21 9.72 -1.98
C PRO A 4 -1.49 10.33 -1.35
N PRO A 5 -2.63 9.63 -1.22
CA PRO A 5 -3.81 10.17 -0.54
C PRO A 5 -3.56 10.66 0.90
N VAL A 6 -2.53 10.18 1.59
CA VAL A 6 -2.16 10.69 2.93
C VAL A 6 -1.86 12.19 2.94
N ARG A 7 -1.52 12.76 1.80
CA ARG A 7 -1.12 14.18 1.66
C ARG A 7 -2.29 15.15 1.83
N LEU A 8 -3.50 14.79 1.39
CA LEU A 8 -4.67 15.68 1.43
C LEU A 8 -6.03 14.98 1.64
N MET A 9 -6.07 13.65 1.70
CA MET A 9 -7.35 12.96 1.87
C MET A 9 -7.46 12.32 3.26
N SER A 10 -6.81 11.18 3.45
CA SER A 10 -6.81 10.47 4.72
C SER A 10 -5.69 9.43 4.77
N PRO A 11 -5.28 8.97 5.97
CA PRO A 11 -4.47 7.77 6.08
C PRO A 11 -5.20 6.56 5.48
N PRO A 12 -4.49 5.50 5.07
CA PRO A 12 -5.11 4.27 4.60
C PRO A 12 -5.83 3.54 5.75
N ASP A 13 -6.88 2.81 5.43
CA ASP A 13 -7.59 1.91 6.35
C ASP A 13 -6.74 0.69 6.78
N MET A 14 -5.69 0.40 6.02
CA MET A 14 -4.73 -0.66 6.33
C MET A 14 -3.31 -0.11 6.30
N GLN A 15 -2.56 -0.40 7.36
CA GLN A 15 -1.18 0.06 7.52
C GLN A 15 -0.18 -0.98 6.97
N TRP A 16 -0.36 -1.40 5.71
CA TRP A 16 0.51 -2.40 5.05
C TRP A 16 1.98 -2.05 5.12
N GLN A 17 2.29 -0.77 4.99
CA GLN A 17 3.67 -0.28 5.02
C GLN A 17 4.35 -0.66 6.33
N THR A 18 3.71 -0.43 7.47
CA THR A 18 4.30 -0.76 8.78
C THR A 18 4.41 -2.27 9.01
N TRP A 19 3.46 -3.06 8.52
CA TRP A 19 3.49 -4.52 8.63
C TRP A 19 4.57 -5.17 7.78
N MET A 20 4.78 -4.69 6.55
CA MET A 20 5.68 -5.30 5.58
C MET A 20 7.10 -4.73 5.68
N MET A 21 7.24 -3.42 5.87
CA MET A 21 8.54 -2.71 5.83
C MET A 21 9.13 -2.45 7.22
N GLY A 22 8.38 -2.79 8.28
CA GLY A 22 8.71 -2.43 9.64
C GLY A 22 8.41 -0.96 9.96
N MET A 23 8.46 -0.63 11.26
CA MET A 23 7.92 0.62 11.78
C MET A 23 8.55 1.88 11.17
N ARG A 24 9.88 1.93 11.02
CA ARG A 24 10.59 3.14 10.55
C ARG A 24 10.31 3.44 9.08
N LYS A 25 10.52 2.47 8.19
CA LYS A 25 10.27 2.62 6.76
C LYS A 25 8.79 2.79 6.45
N GLY A 26 7.94 2.05 7.15
CA GLY A 26 6.49 2.19 7.03
C GLY A 26 6.00 3.56 7.46
N MET A 27 6.54 4.12 8.56
CA MET A 27 6.22 5.48 9.01
C MET A 27 6.64 6.54 8.00
N GLU A 28 7.86 6.46 7.45
CA GLU A 28 8.34 7.35 6.41
C GLU A 28 7.38 7.36 5.21
N ALA A 29 7.05 6.17 4.66
CA ALA A 29 6.14 6.02 3.54
C ALA A 29 4.73 6.57 3.82
N LEU A 30 4.22 6.39 5.04
CA LEU A 30 2.90 6.88 5.44
C LEU A 30 2.87 8.40 5.70
N LEU A 31 3.95 9.00 6.17
CA LEU A 31 4.00 10.43 6.46
C LEU A 31 4.29 11.29 5.22
N THR A 32 5.04 10.74 4.27
CA THR A 32 5.37 11.45 3.01
C THR A 32 4.38 11.16 1.89
N GLY A 33 3.86 9.94 1.83
CA GLY A 33 3.07 9.43 0.71
C GLY A 33 3.92 9.20 -0.55
N ASP A 34 5.25 9.14 -0.41
CA ASP A 34 6.17 8.96 -1.52
C ASP A 34 6.03 7.59 -2.19
N HIS A 35 6.36 7.56 -3.46
CA HIS A 35 6.42 6.33 -4.24
C HIS A 35 7.77 5.65 -4.05
N MET A 36 7.75 4.34 -4.13
CA MET A 36 8.97 3.53 -4.21
C MET A 36 8.98 2.73 -5.52
N SER A 37 10.17 2.51 -6.07
CA SER A 37 10.36 1.61 -7.20
C SER A 37 10.10 0.15 -6.81
N GLY A 38 10.01 -0.75 -7.79
CA GLY A 38 9.92 -2.18 -7.52
C GLY A 38 11.15 -2.73 -6.79
N LEU A 39 12.33 -2.21 -7.08
CA LEU A 39 13.58 -2.60 -6.39
C LEU A 39 13.59 -2.12 -4.94
N ASP A 40 13.18 -0.87 -4.67
CA ASP A 40 13.06 -0.33 -3.30
C ASP A 40 12.01 -1.10 -2.50
N ALA A 41 10.92 -1.49 -3.15
CA ALA A 41 9.89 -2.31 -2.52
C ALA A 41 10.43 -3.68 -2.07
N VAL A 42 11.29 -4.31 -2.87
CA VAL A 42 11.98 -5.56 -2.49
C VAL A 42 12.97 -5.31 -1.35
N ALA A 43 13.79 -4.27 -1.47
CA ALA A 43 14.79 -3.93 -0.45
C ALA A 43 14.16 -3.57 0.91
N SER A 44 12.98 -2.99 0.90
CA SER A 44 12.22 -2.63 2.11
C SER A 44 11.34 -3.74 2.68
N GLY A 45 11.16 -4.85 1.96
CA GLY A 45 10.28 -5.96 2.37
C GLY A 45 8.81 -5.79 1.96
N MET A 46 8.45 -4.71 1.23
CA MET A 46 7.09 -4.48 0.74
C MET A 46 6.70 -5.43 -0.39
N ALA A 47 7.68 -5.85 -1.21
CA ALA A 47 7.49 -6.82 -2.28
C ALA A 47 8.50 -7.96 -2.15
N ASN A 48 8.11 -9.15 -2.58
CA ASN A 48 8.99 -10.32 -2.57
C ASN A 48 10.05 -10.26 -3.68
N ARG A 49 9.67 -9.75 -4.85
CA ARG A 49 10.50 -9.69 -6.07
C ARG A 49 10.06 -8.54 -6.95
N SER A 50 10.98 -8.10 -7.81
CA SER A 50 10.73 -7.11 -8.86
C SER A 50 11.25 -7.67 -10.18
N PHE A 51 10.47 -7.50 -11.25
CA PHE A 51 10.79 -7.97 -12.60
C PHE A 51 10.58 -6.84 -13.61
N PRO A 52 11.33 -6.82 -14.72
CA PRO A 52 10.97 -6.03 -15.89
C PRO A 52 9.53 -6.34 -16.32
N LYS A 53 8.82 -5.33 -16.83
CA LYS A 53 7.39 -5.44 -17.18
C LYS A 53 7.13 -6.60 -18.15
N GLU A 54 7.99 -6.79 -19.12
CA GLU A 54 7.93 -7.84 -20.15
C GLU A 54 8.07 -9.26 -19.59
N ASN A 55 8.69 -9.41 -18.43
CA ASN A 55 8.93 -10.70 -17.80
C ASN A 55 7.99 -10.99 -16.61
N LEU A 56 7.19 -9.99 -16.20
CA LEU A 56 6.41 -10.06 -14.96
C LEU A 56 5.41 -11.23 -14.96
N ASP A 57 4.61 -11.35 -16.01
CA ASP A 57 3.55 -12.37 -16.07
C ASP A 57 4.13 -13.77 -16.07
N HIS A 58 5.20 -14.00 -16.84
CA HIS A 58 5.88 -15.29 -16.89
C HIS A 58 6.46 -15.67 -15.52
N ALA A 59 7.18 -14.74 -14.88
CA ALA A 59 7.79 -14.99 -13.57
C ALA A 59 6.75 -15.22 -12.47
N VAL A 60 5.60 -14.54 -12.52
CA VAL A 60 4.49 -14.76 -11.59
C VAL A 60 3.87 -16.14 -11.78
N LEU A 61 3.66 -16.57 -13.05
CA LEU A 61 3.14 -17.90 -13.37
C LEU A 61 4.07 -19.01 -12.91
N GLU A 62 5.37 -18.91 -13.10
CA GLU A 62 6.34 -19.88 -12.59
C GLU A 62 6.24 -20.05 -11.06
N ILE A 63 6.06 -18.96 -10.32
CA ILE A 63 5.87 -19.02 -8.87
C ILE A 63 4.55 -19.68 -8.52
N ALA A 64 3.47 -19.34 -9.23
CA ALA A 64 2.15 -19.92 -9.03
C ALA A 64 2.14 -21.44 -9.30
N GLU A 65 2.79 -21.87 -10.39
CA GLU A 65 2.95 -23.30 -10.72
C GLU A 65 3.78 -24.05 -9.67
N ARG A 66 4.81 -23.39 -9.12
CA ARG A 66 5.59 -23.96 -8.02
C ARG A 66 4.73 -24.15 -6.76
N ILE A 67 3.85 -23.20 -6.44
CA ILE A 67 2.91 -23.31 -5.33
C ILE A 67 1.89 -24.42 -5.60
N ALA A 68 1.39 -24.54 -6.82
CA ALA A 68 0.41 -25.54 -7.23
C ALA A 68 0.91 -27.01 -7.12
N LYS A 69 2.22 -27.22 -6.97
CA LYS A 69 2.80 -28.55 -6.70
C LYS A 69 2.57 -29.03 -5.26
N ILE A 70 2.18 -28.12 -4.36
CA ILE A 70 1.87 -28.49 -2.97
C ILE A 70 0.47 -29.08 -2.92
N PRO A 71 0.23 -30.22 -2.26
CA PRO A 71 -1.11 -30.78 -2.07
C PRO A 71 -2.06 -29.75 -1.46
N ASN A 72 -3.29 -29.64 -2.00
CA ASN A 72 -4.25 -28.59 -1.67
C ASN A 72 -4.60 -28.55 -0.18
N ASP A 73 -4.71 -29.68 0.48
CA ASP A 73 -4.98 -29.79 1.92
C ASP A 73 -3.85 -29.18 2.76
N LEU A 74 -2.60 -29.48 2.42
CA LEU A 74 -1.43 -28.91 3.08
C LEU A 74 -1.27 -27.42 2.76
N LEU A 75 -1.52 -27.01 1.51
CA LEU A 75 -1.49 -25.59 1.12
C LEU A 75 -2.52 -24.76 1.90
N ALA A 76 -3.73 -25.31 2.06
CA ALA A 76 -4.79 -24.68 2.85
C ALA A 76 -4.39 -24.52 4.33
N LEU A 77 -3.76 -25.54 4.92
CA LEU A 77 -3.28 -25.51 6.30
C LEU A 77 -2.12 -24.50 6.47
N ASN A 78 -1.15 -24.50 5.56
CA ASN A 78 -0.04 -23.53 5.58
C ASN A 78 -0.55 -22.09 5.54
N LYS A 79 -1.51 -21.81 4.63
CA LYS A 79 -2.14 -20.49 4.53
C LYS A 79 -2.88 -20.12 5.82
N ARG A 80 -3.64 -21.06 6.39
CA ARG A 80 -4.37 -20.86 7.65
C ARG A 80 -3.40 -20.59 8.81
N ALA A 81 -2.28 -21.31 8.90
CA ALA A 81 -1.28 -21.09 9.94
C ALA A 81 -0.68 -19.67 9.85
N ALA A 82 -0.33 -19.22 8.64
CA ALA A 82 0.15 -17.85 8.42
C ALA A 82 -0.90 -16.81 8.83
N HIS A 83 -2.17 -16.98 8.43
CA HIS A 83 -3.25 -16.07 8.83
C HIS A 83 -3.47 -16.04 10.36
N ARG A 84 -3.37 -17.18 11.04
CA ARG A 84 -3.45 -17.23 12.51
C ARG A 84 -2.32 -16.49 13.19
N ALA A 85 -1.10 -16.58 12.66
CA ALA A 85 0.03 -15.79 13.16
C ALA A 85 -0.21 -14.29 12.99
N MET A 86 -0.73 -13.85 11.83
CA MET A 86 -1.10 -12.45 11.59
C MET A 86 -2.22 -11.97 12.54
N GLU A 87 -3.23 -12.80 12.78
CA GLU A 87 -4.30 -12.50 13.73
C GLU A 87 -3.77 -12.35 15.15
N ALA A 88 -2.90 -13.27 15.60
CA ALA A 88 -2.27 -13.21 16.91
C ALA A 88 -1.36 -11.99 17.07
N ALA A 89 -0.71 -11.54 15.98
CA ALA A 89 0.06 -10.30 15.95
C ALA A 89 -0.81 -9.02 15.95
N GLY A 90 -2.15 -9.14 15.87
CA GLY A 90 -3.06 -8.00 16.02
C GLY A 90 -3.51 -7.32 14.73
N ILE A 91 -3.34 -7.94 13.56
CA ILE A 91 -3.67 -7.32 12.27
C ILE A 91 -5.12 -6.85 12.19
N ARG A 92 -6.09 -7.64 12.69
CA ARG A 92 -7.52 -7.24 12.70
C ARG A 92 -7.78 -6.02 13.58
N ASN A 93 -7.12 -5.93 14.72
CA ASN A 93 -7.26 -4.77 15.61
C ASN A 93 -6.65 -3.52 14.97
N GLY A 94 -5.50 -3.69 14.29
CA GLY A 94 -4.88 -2.62 13.50
C GLY A 94 -5.82 -2.10 12.41
N ILE A 95 -6.43 -2.99 11.60
CA ILE A 95 -7.38 -2.60 10.55
C ILE A 95 -8.58 -1.83 11.13
N ARG A 96 -9.18 -2.30 12.21
CA ARG A 96 -10.32 -1.62 12.84
C ARG A 96 -9.94 -0.23 13.33
N ALA A 97 -8.84 -0.12 14.08
CA ALA A 97 -8.36 1.16 14.60
C ALA A 97 -8.03 2.16 13.47
N THR A 98 -7.41 1.69 12.40
CA THR A 98 -7.05 2.57 11.27
C THR A 98 -8.25 2.93 10.39
N ALA A 99 -9.27 2.09 10.30
CA ALA A 99 -10.51 2.45 9.63
C ALA A 99 -11.22 3.62 10.33
N ASP A 100 -11.24 3.63 11.67
CA ASP A 100 -11.79 4.75 12.45
C ASP A 100 -10.96 6.03 12.22
N ILE A 101 -9.64 5.93 12.20
CA ILE A 101 -8.75 7.06 11.92
C ILE A 101 -8.93 7.57 10.49
N GLN A 102 -9.09 6.67 9.51
CA GLN A 102 -9.39 7.04 8.12
C GLN A 102 -10.71 7.83 8.04
N ALA A 103 -11.74 7.36 8.70
CA ALA A 103 -13.03 8.07 8.76
C ALA A 103 -12.85 9.48 9.35
N LEU A 104 -12.11 9.63 10.45
CA LEU A 104 -11.76 10.95 11.01
C LEU A 104 -10.97 11.81 10.02
N GLY A 105 -10.08 11.22 9.21
CA GLY A 105 -9.31 11.90 8.17
C GLY A 105 -10.22 12.60 7.16
N PHE A 106 -11.27 11.95 6.67
CA PHE A 106 -12.23 12.57 5.74
C PHE A 106 -13.04 13.72 6.35
N HIS A 107 -13.10 13.82 7.66
CA HIS A 107 -13.77 14.94 8.36
C HIS A 107 -12.86 16.15 8.62
N GLN A 108 -11.56 16.05 8.33
CA GLN A 108 -10.64 17.18 8.47
C GLN A 108 -10.93 18.27 7.42
N ASN A 109 -10.67 19.53 7.76
CA ASN A 109 -10.92 20.66 6.85
C ASN A 109 -10.13 20.54 5.56
N SER A 110 -8.85 20.20 5.63
CA SER A 110 -8.00 20.01 4.44
C SER A 110 -8.53 18.94 3.49
N SER A 111 -9.07 17.84 4.05
CA SER A 111 -9.67 16.78 3.24
C SER A 111 -10.97 17.25 2.57
N LYS A 112 -11.83 17.93 3.30
CA LYS A 112 -13.10 18.49 2.76
C LYS A 112 -12.84 19.50 1.65
N GLU A 113 -11.89 20.42 1.84
CA GLU A 113 -11.49 21.40 0.85
C GLU A 113 -10.94 20.74 -0.43
N TYR A 114 -10.11 19.71 -0.26
CA TYR A 114 -9.57 18.97 -1.39
C TYR A 114 -10.65 18.19 -2.15
N MET A 115 -11.56 17.52 -1.43
CA MET A 115 -12.68 16.78 -2.04
C MET A 115 -13.64 17.72 -2.79
N HIS A 116 -13.88 18.93 -2.27
CA HIS A 116 -14.67 19.95 -2.95
C HIS A 116 -14.01 20.37 -4.29
N LYS A 117 -12.72 20.67 -4.26
CA LYS A 117 -11.95 20.99 -5.46
C LYS A 117 -11.93 19.87 -6.50
N LEU A 118 -11.86 18.60 -6.05
CA LEU A 118 -11.95 17.43 -6.94
C LEU A 118 -13.28 17.37 -7.71
N GLY A 119 -14.39 17.84 -7.10
CA GLY A 119 -15.70 17.88 -7.75
C GLY A 119 -15.85 18.99 -8.79
N GLU A 120 -14.99 20.01 -8.73
CA GLU A 120 -15.07 21.21 -9.58
C GLU A 120 -14.03 21.24 -10.72
N ARG A 121 -12.98 20.42 -10.65
CA ARG A 121 -11.84 20.44 -11.56
C ARG A 121 -11.58 19.08 -12.19
N ASP A 122 -10.71 19.08 -13.20
CA ASP A 122 -10.19 17.85 -13.77
C ASP A 122 -9.36 17.06 -12.72
N LEU A 123 -9.59 15.75 -12.68
CA LEU A 123 -8.92 14.85 -11.75
C LEU A 123 -7.39 14.91 -11.86
N LYS A 124 -6.87 14.94 -13.10
CA LYS A 124 -5.43 14.97 -13.36
C LYS A 124 -4.79 16.25 -12.83
N GLU A 125 -5.45 17.39 -13.02
CA GLU A 125 -5.01 18.69 -12.52
C GLU A 125 -4.97 18.68 -10.98
N SER A 126 -6.03 18.20 -10.34
CA SER A 126 -6.14 18.13 -8.88
C SER A 126 -5.08 17.22 -8.25
N LEU A 127 -4.77 16.07 -8.89
CA LEU A 127 -3.71 15.18 -8.45
C LEU A 127 -2.33 15.83 -8.61
N SER A 128 -2.09 16.50 -9.74
CA SER A 128 -0.84 17.24 -9.99
C SER A 128 -0.63 18.39 -8.98
N GLU A 129 -1.68 19.14 -8.66
CA GLU A 129 -1.61 20.20 -7.64
C GLU A 129 -1.26 19.64 -6.25
N ARG A 130 -1.89 18.51 -5.87
CA ARG A 130 -1.57 17.82 -4.61
C ARG A 130 -0.11 17.43 -4.50
N ASP A 131 0.43 16.85 -5.58
CA ASP A 131 1.76 16.19 -5.56
C ASP A 131 2.90 17.13 -5.92
N ARG A 132 2.63 18.29 -6.56
CA ARG A 132 3.63 19.27 -7.04
C ARG A 132 4.67 19.66 -6.01
N LYS A 133 4.27 19.92 -4.77
CA LYS A 133 5.20 20.32 -3.69
C LYS A 133 6.07 19.20 -3.14
N PHE A 134 5.80 17.96 -3.54
CA PHE A 134 6.57 16.76 -3.15
C PHE A 134 7.51 16.27 -4.25
N GLY A 135 7.53 16.95 -5.40
CA GLY A 135 8.24 16.50 -6.59
C GLY A 135 7.40 15.54 -7.45
N ASP A 136 7.70 15.50 -8.75
CA ASP A 136 7.07 14.56 -9.66
C ASP A 136 7.98 13.34 -9.86
N TYR A 137 7.59 12.20 -9.30
CA TYR A 137 8.36 10.94 -9.42
C TYR A 137 8.01 10.15 -10.69
N ARG A 138 7.29 10.77 -11.63
CA ARG A 138 6.82 10.11 -12.85
C ARG A 138 7.68 10.42 -14.07
N GLU A 139 8.68 11.28 -13.93
CA GLU A 139 9.59 11.68 -14.99
C GLU A 139 10.93 10.91 -15.00
N GLU A 140 11.08 9.85 -14.17
CA GLU A 140 12.23 8.95 -14.19
C GLU A 140 11.91 7.60 -14.81
#